data_d0eedd8780481fced70e5b1dafd801c5
#
_entry.id   d0eedd8780481fced70e5b1dafd801c5
#
_cell.length_a   1.000
_cell.length_b   1.000
_cell.length_c   1.000
_cell.angle_alpha   90.00
_cell.angle_beta   90.00
_cell.angle_gamma   90.00
#
_symmetry.space_group_name_H-M   'P 1'
#
loop_
_entity.id
_entity.type
_entity.pdbx_description
1 polymer ?
#
loop_
_entity_poly.entity_id
_entity_poly.type
_entity_poly.pdbx_seq_one_letter_code
_entity_poly.pdbx_strand_id
1 'polypeptide(L)'
;MSKECLFIRRTFVPSNKQIEKMKTLTNNLGTMLLFFPLVFSAQQAPNLQELIQSALSSDGTLTQQKLENKYTQLDDQKLKDVFLPKVDISGQAGYLYASAHLKSPEIGIPPIPGVFPGALIPEGQLNNNLNISGLSALAKAEASVLLYSGGKVKYLKEANKEKSISEILLMDKSRDEVITEVSKAYDQIALVHESKKVLDEAKKRLDINRKTADKALGYGLITPYDHKKIELAQANLDSKLVEYEGKKELLLTQIYLLTGIERERIALIEPKLQTISYEVLDQNIENRVELKALDHGIKATEFKIKAEERWWIPKVQAQSSLSYFGLFNSNIATSKELLPNTGKKLDMNPANTSIFPLFQAGVGFKWDIFDGNEGKHQVEKAKIEKEILENKKRDASKKLNLNLANNQTNYTIANTQIKLKEKSREIAKQGLEQVEKEFRYGTKTSSALIDAENDLENAELELQTAIFNQRRSAIELMKSTQNLQIEKL
;
A
#
# COMPACT_ATOMS: atom_id res chain seq x y z
N MET A 1 -45.90 -12.96 9.51
CA MET A 1 -46.91 -11.89 9.72
C MET A 1 -46.24 -10.57 9.40
N SER A 2 -46.69 -10.00 8.30
CA SER A 2 -46.19 -8.74 7.69
C SER A 2 -46.56 -7.53 8.54
N LYS A 3 -45.70 -6.49 8.55
CA LYS A 3 -46.13 -5.08 8.54
C LYS A 3 -45.08 -4.22 7.88
N GLU A 4 -45.53 -3.57 6.84
CA GLU A 4 -44.92 -2.64 5.93
C GLU A 4 -44.41 -1.38 6.62
N CYS A 5 -43.23 -0.89 6.21
CA CYS A 5 -42.78 0.49 6.46
C CYS A 5 -43.07 1.35 5.24
N LEU A 6 -43.97 2.31 5.44
CA LEU A 6 -44.45 3.30 4.49
C LEU A 6 -43.39 4.31 4.14
N PHE A 7 -42.93 4.35 2.89
CA PHE A 7 -42.04 5.37 2.34
C PHE A 7 -42.87 6.54 1.79
N ILE A 8 -42.84 7.69 2.44
CA ILE A 8 -43.48 8.92 1.95
C ILE A 8 -42.61 9.53 0.83
N ARG A 9 -43.06 9.34 -0.42
CA ARG A 9 -42.57 10.13 -1.59
C ARG A 9 -43.20 11.52 -1.54
N ARG A 10 -42.44 12.56 -1.29
CA ARG A 10 -42.82 13.94 -1.59
C ARG A 10 -42.59 14.19 -3.09
N THR A 11 -43.63 14.25 -3.86
CA THR A 11 -43.66 14.77 -5.23
C THR A 11 -43.61 16.29 -5.19
N PHE A 12 -42.57 16.86 -5.78
CA PHE A 12 -42.40 18.30 -5.97
C PHE A 12 -43.20 18.69 -7.23
N VAL A 13 -44.27 19.48 -7.08
CA VAL A 13 -45.01 20.08 -8.19
C VAL A 13 -44.49 21.51 -8.36
N PRO A 14 -43.90 21.87 -9.50
CA PRO A 14 -43.43 23.24 -9.72
C PRO A 14 -44.61 24.18 -10.02
N SER A 15 -44.55 25.38 -9.46
CA SER A 15 -45.56 26.40 -9.60
C SER A 15 -45.62 27.03 -11.01
N ASN A 16 -46.82 27.41 -11.44
CA ASN A 16 -47.16 27.95 -12.77
C ASN A 16 -46.36 29.16 -13.30
N LYS A 17 -45.51 29.79 -12.49
CA LYS A 17 -44.66 30.91 -12.92
C LYS A 17 -43.35 30.52 -13.58
N GLN A 18 -42.97 29.23 -13.60
CA GLN A 18 -41.76 28.78 -14.29
C GLN A 18 -42.04 28.27 -15.70
N ILE A 19 -43.28 28.01 -16.09
CA ILE A 19 -43.67 27.50 -17.41
C ILE A 19 -43.73 28.58 -18.48
N GLU A 20 -44.00 29.85 -18.11
CA GLU A 20 -44.06 30.99 -19.04
C GLU A 20 -42.66 31.49 -19.49
N LYS A 21 -41.61 31.26 -18.73
CA LYS A 21 -40.22 31.63 -19.16
C LYS A 21 -39.57 30.63 -20.13
N MET A 22 -40.14 29.46 -20.33
CA MET A 22 -39.61 28.46 -21.27
C MET A 22 -40.24 28.53 -22.71
N LYS A 23 -41.28 29.35 -22.91
CA LYS A 23 -41.92 29.44 -24.23
C LYS A 23 -41.40 30.55 -25.14
N THR A 24 -40.48 31.40 -24.70
CA THR A 24 -39.91 32.49 -25.50
C THR A 24 -38.49 32.22 -26.02
N LEU A 25 -37.98 31.02 -25.89
CA LEU A 25 -36.60 30.64 -26.32
C LEU A 25 -36.56 29.64 -27.49
N THR A 26 -37.69 29.33 -28.13
CA THR A 26 -37.76 28.34 -29.22
C THR A 26 -38.01 28.88 -30.61
N ASN A 27 -37.77 30.16 -30.86
CA ASN A 27 -37.90 30.70 -32.22
C ASN A 27 -36.63 31.47 -32.64
N ASN A 28 -35.47 30.85 -32.68
CA ASN A 28 -34.30 31.22 -33.48
C ASN A 28 -33.19 30.18 -33.31
N LEU A 29 -33.42 28.94 -33.71
CA LEU A 29 -32.33 28.00 -33.97
C LEU A 29 -32.36 27.64 -35.44
N GLY A 30 -31.76 28.55 -36.22
CA GLY A 30 -31.25 28.20 -37.54
C GLY A 30 -30.27 27.05 -37.40
N THR A 31 -30.44 26.05 -38.25
CA THR A 31 -29.63 24.86 -38.44
C THR A 31 -28.14 25.19 -38.50
N MET A 32 -27.46 25.26 -37.34
CA MET A 32 -26.01 25.22 -37.27
C MET A 32 -25.65 23.75 -37.08
N LEU A 33 -25.48 23.05 -38.21
CA LEU A 33 -24.78 21.76 -38.27
C LEU A 33 -23.37 21.99 -37.75
N LEU A 34 -23.19 21.79 -36.46
CA LEU A 34 -21.87 21.60 -35.84
C LEU A 34 -21.28 20.33 -36.45
N PHE A 35 -20.50 20.51 -37.54
CA PHE A 35 -19.43 19.58 -37.87
C PHE A 35 -18.49 19.56 -36.65
N PHE A 36 -18.76 18.65 -35.71
CA PHE A 36 -17.70 18.16 -34.84
C PHE A 36 -16.73 17.44 -35.78
N PRO A 37 -15.52 17.95 -36.00
CA PRO A 37 -14.51 17.13 -36.61
C PRO A 37 -14.34 15.97 -35.59
N LEU A 38 -14.77 14.77 -35.97
CA LEU A 38 -14.23 13.55 -35.43
C LEU A 38 -12.71 13.66 -35.68
N VAL A 39 -12.01 14.25 -34.70
CA VAL A 39 -10.56 14.11 -34.63
C VAL A 39 -10.38 12.63 -34.38
N PHE A 40 -10.24 11.87 -35.45
CA PHE A 40 -9.56 10.59 -35.40
C PHE A 40 -8.16 10.94 -34.89
N SER A 41 -7.98 10.97 -33.59
CA SER A 41 -6.67 10.87 -33.01
C SER A 41 -6.13 9.57 -33.57
N ALA A 42 -5.27 9.66 -34.58
CA ALA A 42 -4.49 8.50 -35.00
C ALA A 42 -3.90 7.93 -33.73
N GLN A 43 -4.30 6.72 -33.36
CA GLN A 43 -3.83 6.06 -32.14
C GLN A 43 -2.32 5.92 -32.30
N GLN A 44 -1.59 6.82 -31.67
CA GLN A 44 -0.13 6.81 -31.71
C GLN A 44 0.37 5.67 -30.81
N ALA A 45 1.35 4.93 -31.31
CA ALA A 45 2.00 3.90 -30.51
C ALA A 45 2.56 4.51 -29.21
N PRO A 46 2.30 3.93 -28.05
CA PRO A 46 2.85 4.45 -26.80
C PRO A 46 4.37 4.23 -26.79
N ASN A 47 5.10 5.25 -26.35
CA ASN A 47 6.54 5.12 -26.10
C ASN A 47 6.81 4.52 -24.71
N LEU A 48 8.06 4.15 -24.46
CA LEU A 48 8.47 3.55 -23.17
C LEU A 48 8.13 4.45 -21.98
N GLN A 49 8.30 5.76 -22.11
CA GLN A 49 8.00 6.72 -21.05
C GLN A 49 6.50 6.77 -20.70
N GLU A 50 5.63 6.74 -21.72
CA GLU A 50 4.18 6.67 -21.51
C GLU A 50 3.77 5.36 -20.80
N LEU A 51 4.35 4.22 -21.21
CA LEU A 51 4.11 2.93 -20.57
C LEU A 51 4.53 2.94 -19.09
N ILE A 52 5.71 3.49 -18.79
CA ILE A 52 6.21 3.61 -17.42
C ILE A 52 5.30 4.51 -16.58
N GLN A 53 4.91 5.69 -17.09
CA GLN A 53 4.03 6.60 -16.35
C GLN A 53 2.67 5.97 -16.06
N SER A 54 2.10 5.28 -17.05
CA SER A 54 0.83 4.57 -16.89
C SER A 54 0.95 3.46 -15.84
N ALA A 55 1.99 2.63 -15.90
CA ALA A 55 2.24 1.57 -14.92
C ALA A 55 2.43 2.12 -13.51
N LEU A 56 3.23 3.19 -13.33
CA LEU A 56 3.43 3.83 -12.02
C LEU A 56 2.14 4.39 -11.41
N SER A 57 1.17 4.75 -12.26
CA SER A 57 -0.13 5.25 -11.80
C SER A 57 -1.13 4.14 -11.47
N SER A 58 -1.03 2.99 -12.13
CA SER A 58 -1.96 1.85 -12.00
C SER A 58 -1.46 0.74 -11.09
N ASP A 59 -0.17 0.76 -10.69
CA ASP A 59 0.43 -0.31 -9.89
C ASP A 59 -0.21 -0.41 -8.50
N GLY A 60 -0.69 -1.63 -8.18
CA GLY A 60 -1.36 -1.94 -6.92
C GLY A 60 -0.44 -1.84 -5.71
N THR A 61 0.83 -2.25 -5.84
CA THR A 61 1.81 -2.21 -4.74
C THR A 61 2.15 -0.78 -4.36
N LEU A 62 2.39 0.10 -5.34
CA LEU A 62 2.61 1.52 -5.09
C LEU A 62 1.39 2.20 -4.49
N THR A 63 0.18 1.84 -4.94
CA THR A 63 -1.07 2.35 -4.37
C THR A 63 -1.22 1.90 -2.92
N GLN A 64 -0.97 0.63 -2.61
CA GLN A 64 -0.97 0.11 -1.24
C GLN A 64 0.03 0.86 -0.36
N GLN A 65 1.27 1.02 -0.79
CA GLN A 65 2.31 1.73 -0.02
C GLN A 65 1.96 3.21 0.23
N LYS A 66 1.33 3.89 -0.74
CA LYS A 66 0.80 5.25 -0.54
C LYS A 66 -0.28 5.29 0.55
N LEU A 67 -1.17 4.31 0.57
CA LEU A 67 -2.21 4.19 1.60
C LEU A 67 -1.61 3.86 2.97
N GLU A 68 -0.60 2.99 3.05
CA GLU A 68 0.12 2.67 4.29
C GLU A 68 0.85 3.91 4.84
N ASN A 69 1.50 4.71 3.99
CA ASN A 69 2.11 5.96 4.43
C ASN A 69 1.06 6.98 4.89
N LYS A 70 -0.09 7.07 4.20
CA LYS A 70 -1.21 7.90 4.67
C LYS A 70 -1.74 7.42 6.02
N TYR A 71 -1.80 6.12 6.27
CA TYR A 71 -2.16 5.55 7.58
C TYR A 71 -1.16 6.01 8.66
N THR A 72 0.15 5.94 8.40
CA THR A 72 1.19 6.44 9.32
C THR A 72 1.05 7.95 9.58
N GLN A 73 0.67 8.76 8.57
CA GLN A 73 0.38 10.19 8.75
C GLN A 73 -0.87 10.44 9.62
N LEU A 74 -1.91 9.61 9.50
CA LEU A 74 -3.10 9.68 10.37
C LEU A 74 -2.75 9.30 11.82
N ASP A 75 -1.85 8.35 12.04
CA ASP A 75 -1.33 8.05 13.38
C ASP A 75 -0.54 9.23 13.98
N ASP A 76 0.20 10.00 13.18
CA ASP A 76 0.83 11.25 13.64
C ASP A 76 -0.21 12.32 14.02
N GLN A 77 -1.29 12.46 13.23
CA GLN A 77 -2.40 13.35 13.58
C GLN A 77 -3.07 12.91 14.88
N LYS A 78 -3.36 11.61 15.03
CA LYS A 78 -3.91 11.05 16.26
C LYS A 78 -3.04 11.35 17.50
N LEU A 79 -1.71 11.33 17.34
CA LEU A 79 -0.78 11.72 18.41
C LEU A 79 -0.87 13.24 18.74
N LYS A 80 -1.19 14.10 17.76
CA LYS A 80 -1.47 15.53 18.01
C LYS A 80 -2.78 15.71 18.75
N ASP A 81 -3.80 14.94 18.36
CA ASP A 81 -5.16 15.01 18.89
C ASP A 81 -5.29 14.43 20.32
N VAL A 82 -4.26 13.75 20.83
CA VAL A 82 -4.20 13.29 22.23
C VAL A 82 -4.40 14.44 23.23
N PHE A 83 -3.99 15.68 22.87
CA PHE A 83 -4.14 16.88 23.67
C PHE A 83 -5.45 17.65 23.41
N LEU A 84 -6.35 17.13 22.57
CA LEU A 84 -7.67 17.72 22.37
C LEU A 84 -8.64 17.25 23.46
N PRO A 85 -9.63 18.08 23.84
CA PRO A 85 -10.67 17.68 24.78
C PRO A 85 -11.48 16.50 24.22
N LYS A 86 -11.72 15.51 25.07
CA LYS A 86 -12.66 14.40 24.80
C LYS A 86 -13.90 14.61 25.62
N VAL A 87 -15.05 14.42 25.03
CA VAL A 87 -16.35 14.55 25.70
C VAL A 87 -17.07 13.23 25.61
N ASP A 88 -17.42 12.69 26.76
CA ASP A 88 -18.14 11.42 26.89
C ASP A 88 -19.46 11.66 27.64
N ILE A 89 -20.51 11.00 27.22
CA ILE A 89 -21.81 10.96 27.93
C ILE A 89 -22.06 9.51 28.28
N SER A 90 -22.35 9.28 29.57
CA SER A 90 -22.67 7.96 30.12
C SER A 90 -23.93 7.98 30.93
N GLY A 91 -24.66 6.87 30.94
CA GLY A 91 -25.86 6.70 31.74
C GLY A 91 -25.90 5.29 32.33
N GLN A 92 -26.39 5.20 33.57
CA GLN A 92 -26.58 3.95 34.26
C GLN A 92 -27.91 3.98 35.04
N ALA A 93 -28.68 2.91 34.97
CA ALA A 93 -29.86 2.72 35.79
C ALA A 93 -29.78 1.36 36.47
N GLY A 94 -30.24 1.29 37.70
CA GLY A 94 -30.18 0.05 38.48
C GLY A 94 -30.90 0.17 39.82
N TYR A 95 -30.86 -0.88 40.63
CA TYR A 95 -31.33 -0.83 42.02
C TYR A 95 -30.15 -0.53 42.95
N LEU A 96 -30.29 0.51 43.77
CA LEU A 96 -29.32 0.90 44.78
C LEU A 96 -29.76 0.36 46.15
N TYR A 97 -28.87 -0.27 46.85
CA TYR A 97 -28.95 -0.51 48.29
C TYR A 97 -27.65 -0.01 48.95
N ALA A 98 -27.76 0.89 49.89
CA ALA A 98 -26.64 1.45 50.62
C ALA A 98 -26.97 1.55 52.11
N SER A 99 -25.99 1.27 52.98
CA SER A 99 -26.11 1.48 54.45
C SER A 99 -24.98 2.40 54.88
N ALA A 100 -25.32 3.58 55.37
CA ALA A 100 -24.39 4.54 55.93
C ALA A 100 -24.38 4.42 57.48
N HIS A 101 -23.22 4.22 58.05
CA HIS A 101 -23.04 4.16 59.48
C HIS A 101 -22.83 5.54 60.08
N LEU A 102 -23.80 6.00 60.83
CA LEU A 102 -23.77 7.33 61.49
C LEU A 102 -23.24 7.11 62.91
N LYS A 103 -22.09 7.70 63.20
CA LYS A 103 -21.54 7.79 64.57
C LYS A 103 -21.86 9.18 65.10
N SER A 104 -22.49 9.26 66.30
CA SER A 104 -22.73 10.51 66.96
C SER A 104 -21.56 10.94 67.84
N PRO A 105 -21.07 12.15 67.73
CA PRO A 105 -20.20 12.73 68.76
C PRO A 105 -20.99 12.98 70.07
N GLU A 106 -20.28 13.37 71.09
CA GLU A 106 -20.93 13.95 72.26
C GLU A 106 -21.66 15.22 71.90
N ILE A 107 -22.93 15.35 72.30
CA ILE A 107 -23.78 16.50 71.98
C ILE A 107 -24.27 17.11 73.28
N GLY A 108 -23.73 18.30 73.56
CA GLY A 108 -24.24 19.12 74.67
C GLY A 108 -25.43 19.98 74.25
N ILE A 109 -26.59 19.79 74.87
CA ILE A 109 -27.76 20.67 74.66
C ILE A 109 -27.72 21.69 75.77
N PRO A 110 -27.54 23.01 75.45
CA PRO A 110 -27.43 24.04 76.47
C PRO A 110 -28.75 24.19 77.23
N PRO A 111 -28.65 24.57 78.51
CA PRO A 111 -29.83 24.81 79.32
C PRO A 111 -30.59 26.07 78.83
N ILE A 112 -31.94 26.00 78.87
CA ILE A 112 -32.84 27.16 78.62
C ILE A 112 -33.42 27.54 79.96
N PRO A 113 -33.09 28.73 80.51
CA PRO A 113 -33.55 29.16 81.82
C PRO A 113 -35.06 29.05 81.99
N GLY A 114 -35.51 28.35 83.04
CA GLY A 114 -36.92 28.13 83.37
C GLY A 114 -37.70 27.11 82.51
N VAL A 115 -37.07 26.54 81.48
CA VAL A 115 -37.72 25.63 80.50
C VAL A 115 -37.03 24.25 80.42
N PHE A 116 -35.67 24.24 80.39
CA PHE A 116 -34.92 23.03 80.17
C PHE A 116 -33.57 23.10 80.87
N PRO A 117 -33.22 22.09 81.71
CA PRO A 117 -31.98 22.15 82.51
C PRO A 117 -30.68 21.84 81.71
N GLY A 118 -30.79 21.62 80.41
CA GLY A 118 -29.72 21.14 79.55
C GLY A 118 -29.62 19.61 79.60
N ALA A 119 -28.98 19.02 78.60
CA ALA A 119 -28.70 17.59 78.56
C ALA A 119 -27.36 17.31 77.86
N LEU A 120 -26.64 16.35 78.32
CA LEU A 120 -25.44 15.80 77.64
C LEU A 120 -25.78 14.46 77.06
N ILE A 121 -25.66 14.30 75.73
CA ILE A 121 -25.83 13.04 75.06
C ILE A 121 -24.41 12.49 74.81
N PRO A 122 -24.02 11.40 75.48
CA PRO A 122 -22.70 10.81 75.37
C PRO A 122 -22.37 10.38 73.93
N GLU A 123 -21.08 10.37 73.61
CA GLU A 123 -20.58 9.82 72.33
C GLU A 123 -21.11 8.40 72.06
N GLY A 124 -21.58 8.16 70.86
CA GLY A 124 -22.07 6.84 70.41
C GLY A 124 -23.51 6.51 70.86
N GLN A 125 -24.15 7.30 71.73
CA GLN A 125 -25.52 7.00 72.17
C GLN A 125 -26.58 7.10 71.06
N LEU A 126 -26.33 7.97 70.03
CA LEU A 126 -27.16 8.09 68.86
C LEU A 126 -26.63 7.39 67.61
N ASN A 127 -25.69 6.42 67.83
CA ASN A 127 -25.16 5.62 66.69
C ASN A 127 -26.29 4.87 65.99
N ASN A 128 -26.38 5.07 64.67
CA ASN A 128 -27.45 4.51 63.84
C ASN A 128 -26.94 4.13 62.47
N ASN A 129 -27.66 3.23 61.80
CA ASN A 129 -27.42 2.94 60.38
C ASN A 129 -28.57 3.55 59.58
N LEU A 130 -28.21 4.39 58.62
CA LEU A 130 -29.14 4.90 57.63
C LEU A 130 -29.13 3.99 56.41
N ASN A 131 -30.20 3.25 56.22
CA ASN A 131 -30.37 2.39 55.04
C ASN A 131 -31.10 3.12 53.97
N ILE A 132 -30.59 3.11 52.76
CA ILE A 132 -31.13 3.76 51.58
C ILE A 132 -31.28 2.69 50.52
N SER A 133 -32.49 2.54 49.96
CA SER A 133 -32.74 1.64 48.84
C SER A 133 -33.71 2.24 47.85
N GLY A 134 -33.65 1.81 46.57
CA GLY A 134 -34.54 2.28 45.54
C GLY A 134 -33.97 2.12 44.14
N LEU A 135 -34.76 2.50 43.14
CA LEU A 135 -34.30 2.56 41.75
C LEU A 135 -33.41 3.79 41.56
N SER A 136 -32.19 3.59 41.10
CA SER A 136 -31.22 4.66 40.87
C SER A 136 -31.02 4.92 39.37
N ALA A 137 -30.87 6.18 38.99
CA ALA A 137 -30.44 6.59 37.65
C ALA A 137 -29.29 7.60 37.78
N LEU A 138 -28.20 7.36 37.03
CA LEU A 138 -27.05 8.24 36.91
C LEU A 138 -26.88 8.63 35.46
N ALA A 139 -26.83 9.93 35.17
CA ALA A 139 -26.40 10.44 33.87
C ALA A 139 -25.20 11.37 34.11
N LYS A 140 -24.13 11.21 33.32
CA LYS A 140 -22.88 11.96 33.46
C LYS A 140 -22.40 12.42 32.08
N ALA A 141 -22.15 13.70 31.93
CA ALA A 141 -21.39 14.29 30.86
C ALA A 141 -20.00 14.64 31.40
N GLU A 142 -18.94 14.12 30.75
CA GLU A 142 -17.56 14.34 31.19
C GLU A 142 -16.72 14.88 30.03
N ALA A 143 -15.96 15.92 30.27
CA ALA A 143 -14.95 16.44 29.39
C ALA A 143 -13.57 16.23 30.01
N SER A 144 -12.64 15.64 29.27
CA SER A 144 -11.27 15.39 29.72
C SER A 144 -10.26 15.82 28.67
N VAL A 145 -9.11 16.34 29.11
CA VAL A 145 -8.00 16.74 28.25
C VAL A 145 -6.67 16.38 28.89
N LEU A 146 -5.81 15.73 28.12
CA LEU A 146 -4.44 15.44 28.55
C LEU A 146 -3.61 16.73 28.43
N LEU A 147 -3.07 17.22 29.56
CA LEU A 147 -2.22 18.41 29.59
C LEU A 147 -0.74 18.06 29.41
N TYR A 148 -0.33 16.90 29.96
CA TYR A 148 1.06 16.43 29.89
C TYR A 148 1.12 14.92 29.85
N SER A 149 1.88 14.38 28.88
CA SER A 149 2.01 12.95 28.61
C SER A 149 3.30 12.33 29.15
N GLY A 150 4.01 12.99 30.04
CA GLY A 150 5.36 12.56 30.46
C GLY A 150 6.42 12.72 29.35
N GLY A 151 6.12 13.43 28.24
CA GLY A 151 7.00 13.57 27.09
C GLY A 151 6.92 12.39 26.10
N LYS A 152 6.15 11.32 26.40
CA LYS A 152 6.03 10.13 25.54
C LYS A 152 5.50 10.48 24.13
N VAL A 153 4.46 11.31 24.05
CA VAL A 153 3.85 11.71 22.76
C VAL A 153 4.84 12.42 21.84
N LYS A 154 5.71 13.27 22.40
CA LYS A 154 6.77 13.96 21.62
C LYS A 154 7.66 12.96 20.87
N TYR A 155 8.17 11.95 21.57
CA TYR A 155 9.05 10.96 20.98
C TYR A 155 8.32 10.02 20.01
N LEU A 156 7.06 9.68 20.27
CA LEU A 156 6.25 8.88 19.34
C LEU A 156 6.00 9.64 18.02
N LYS A 157 5.83 10.98 18.07
CA LYS A 157 5.73 11.79 16.85
C LYS A 157 7.01 11.76 16.02
N GLU A 158 8.17 11.91 16.66
CA GLU A 158 9.46 11.79 15.95
C GLU A 158 9.65 10.36 15.39
N ALA A 159 9.25 9.32 16.12
CA ALA A 159 9.27 7.95 15.63
C ALA A 159 8.39 7.77 14.37
N ASN A 160 7.17 8.28 14.38
CA ASN A 160 6.26 8.22 13.22
C ASN A 160 6.80 9.00 12.02
N LYS A 161 7.43 10.15 12.25
CA LYS A 161 8.06 10.94 11.19
C LYS A 161 9.17 10.15 10.50
N GLU A 162 10.08 9.57 11.27
CA GLU A 162 11.17 8.74 10.73
C GLU A 162 10.62 7.48 10.02
N LYS A 163 9.58 6.86 10.56
CA LYS A 163 8.88 5.73 9.94
C LYS A 163 8.28 6.13 8.57
N SER A 164 7.60 7.27 8.49
CA SER A 164 7.03 7.77 7.23
C SER A 164 8.11 8.02 6.17
N ILE A 165 9.28 8.54 6.55
CA ILE A 165 10.41 8.71 5.62
C ILE A 165 10.92 7.35 5.12
N SER A 166 11.05 6.36 6.02
CA SER A 166 11.42 4.99 5.65
C SER A 166 10.46 4.39 4.63
N GLU A 167 9.15 4.57 4.83
CA GLU A 167 8.10 4.09 3.92
C GLU A 167 8.18 4.75 2.53
N ILE A 168 8.45 6.06 2.48
CA ILE A 168 8.64 6.79 1.21
C ILE A 168 9.85 6.24 0.44
N LEU A 169 10.97 6.01 1.12
CA LEU A 169 12.18 5.45 0.50
C LEU A 169 11.94 4.02 -0.04
N LEU A 170 11.16 3.20 0.67
CA LEU A 170 10.76 1.87 0.17
C LEU A 170 9.82 1.97 -1.04
N MET A 171 8.99 3.00 -1.11
CA MET A 171 8.16 3.27 -2.28
C MET A 171 9.00 3.67 -3.50
N ASP A 172 10.09 4.41 -3.33
CA ASP A 172 11.03 4.72 -4.41
C ASP A 172 11.71 3.45 -4.94
N LYS A 173 12.08 2.51 -4.06
CA LYS A 173 12.55 1.16 -4.48
C LYS A 173 11.50 0.45 -5.35
N SER A 174 10.23 0.43 -4.93
CA SER A 174 9.15 -0.22 -5.69
C SER A 174 8.91 0.47 -7.04
N ARG A 175 9.09 1.79 -7.13
CA ARG A 175 9.06 2.51 -8.42
C ARG A 175 10.14 2.01 -9.38
N ASP A 176 11.37 1.82 -8.90
CA ASP A 176 12.47 1.30 -9.72
C ASP A 176 12.18 -0.13 -10.19
N GLU A 177 11.49 -0.94 -9.38
CA GLU A 177 11.05 -2.28 -9.75
C GLU A 177 10.01 -2.23 -10.89
N VAL A 178 8.99 -1.38 -10.79
CA VAL A 178 7.98 -1.18 -11.85
C VAL A 178 8.63 -0.68 -13.15
N ILE A 179 9.53 0.31 -13.06
CA ILE A 179 10.26 0.84 -14.24
C ILE A 179 11.04 -0.30 -14.93
N THR A 180 11.75 -1.11 -14.14
CA THR A 180 12.54 -2.23 -14.65
C THR A 180 11.65 -3.29 -15.33
N GLU A 181 10.50 -3.60 -14.74
CA GLU A 181 9.56 -4.61 -15.28
C GLU A 181 8.93 -4.15 -16.60
N VAL A 182 8.46 -2.88 -16.65
CA VAL A 182 7.90 -2.29 -17.88
C VAL A 182 8.95 -2.21 -18.98
N SER A 183 10.17 -1.76 -18.66
CA SER A 183 11.28 -1.69 -19.62
C SER A 183 11.64 -3.07 -20.17
N LYS A 184 11.63 -4.11 -19.32
CA LYS A 184 11.85 -5.49 -19.74
C LYS A 184 10.76 -5.97 -20.69
N ALA A 185 9.49 -5.68 -20.39
CA ALA A 185 8.36 -6.07 -21.25
C ALA A 185 8.42 -5.34 -22.61
N TYR A 186 8.81 -4.06 -22.62
CA TYR A 186 9.04 -3.29 -23.83
C TYR A 186 10.18 -3.88 -24.68
N ASP A 187 11.33 -4.20 -24.07
CA ASP A 187 12.45 -4.82 -24.74
C ASP A 187 12.10 -6.24 -25.25
N GLN A 188 11.19 -6.95 -24.56
CA GLN A 188 10.69 -8.24 -25.06
C GLN A 188 9.85 -8.08 -26.33
N ILE A 189 9.02 -7.02 -26.44
CA ILE A 189 8.33 -6.72 -27.71
C ILE A 189 9.35 -6.43 -28.81
N ALA A 190 10.41 -5.66 -28.51
CA ALA A 190 11.47 -5.39 -29.48
C ALA A 190 12.15 -6.67 -29.94
N LEU A 191 12.49 -7.57 -29.02
CA LEU A 191 13.09 -8.87 -29.34
C LEU A 191 12.18 -9.71 -30.22
N VAL A 192 10.89 -9.78 -29.89
CA VAL A 192 9.91 -10.54 -30.66
C VAL A 192 9.75 -9.90 -32.05
N HIS A 193 9.73 -8.59 -32.18
CA HIS A 193 9.64 -7.89 -33.47
C HIS A 193 10.87 -8.16 -34.34
N GLU A 194 12.09 -8.07 -33.80
CA GLU A 194 13.32 -8.36 -34.53
C GLU A 194 13.40 -9.86 -34.90
N SER A 195 12.97 -10.77 -34.02
CA SER A 195 12.90 -12.20 -34.33
C SER A 195 11.96 -12.51 -35.48
N LYS A 196 10.82 -11.78 -35.59
CA LYS A 196 9.93 -11.96 -36.73
C LYS A 196 10.59 -11.57 -38.06
N LYS A 197 11.35 -10.48 -38.08
CA LYS A 197 12.08 -10.09 -39.29
C LYS A 197 13.04 -11.19 -39.75
N VAL A 198 13.75 -11.81 -38.80
CA VAL A 198 14.65 -12.94 -39.09
C VAL A 198 13.87 -14.10 -39.69
N LEU A 199 12.74 -14.50 -39.09
CA LEU A 199 11.91 -15.60 -39.57
C LEU A 199 11.27 -15.28 -40.95
N ASP A 200 10.84 -14.06 -41.20
CA ASP A 200 10.26 -13.63 -42.48
C ASP A 200 11.33 -13.65 -43.60
N GLU A 201 12.56 -13.26 -43.29
CA GLU A 201 13.69 -13.37 -44.25
C GLU A 201 14.08 -14.83 -44.50
N ALA A 202 14.16 -15.66 -43.47
CA ALA A 202 14.39 -17.09 -43.62
C ALA A 202 13.30 -17.74 -44.51
N LYS A 203 12.03 -17.35 -44.33
CA LYS A 203 10.92 -17.82 -45.15
C LYS A 203 11.10 -17.44 -46.62
N LYS A 204 11.47 -16.18 -46.93
CA LYS A 204 11.76 -15.76 -48.29
C LYS A 204 12.88 -16.54 -48.93
N ARG A 205 14.00 -16.77 -48.20
CA ARG A 205 15.12 -17.58 -48.70
C ARG A 205 14.68 -19.01 -48.96
N LEU A 206 13.98 -19.63 -48.06
CA LEU A 206 13.51 -21.01 -48.15
C LEU A 206 12.51 -21.17 -49.34
N ASP A 207 11.64 -20.23 -49.59
CA ASP A 207 10.72 -20.24 -50.74
C ASP A 207 11.48 -20.15 -52.07
N ILE A 208 12.59 -19.40 -52.16
CA ILE A 208 13.47 -19.35 -53.34
C ILE A 208 14.17 -20.68 -53.51
N ASN A 209 14.71 -21.24 -52.42
CA ASN A 209 15.42 -22.53 -52.45
C ASN A 209 14.49 -23.68 -52.80
N ARG A 210 13.22 -23.66 -52.38
CA ARG A 210 12.20 -24.64 -52.77
C ARG A 210 11.96 -24.59 -54.31
N LYS A 211 11.75 -23.38 -54.89
CA LYS A 211 11.59 -23.25 -56.36
C LYS A 211 12.79 -23.79 -57.13
N THR A 212 13.99 -23.64 -56.57
CA THR A 212 15.22 -24.21 -57.17
C THR A 212 15.21 -25.73 -57.05
N ALA A 213 14.81 -26.26 -55.89
CA ALA A 213 14.71 -27.71 -55.68
C ALA A 213 13.60 -28.36 -56.56
N ASP A 214 12.45 -27.69 -56.73
CA ASP A 214 11.38 -28.17 -57.63
C ASP A 214 11.93 -28.41 -59.04
N LYS A 215 12.71 -27.45 -59.58
CA LYS A 215 13.38 -27.59 -60.88
C LYS A 215 14.41 -28.68 -60.88
N ALA A 216 15.25 -28.76 -59.86
CA ALA A 216 16.29 -29.79 -59.73
C ALA A 216 15.69 -31.19 -59.65
N LEU A 217 14.55 -31.37 -58.96
CA LEU A 217 13.81 -32.63 -58.91
C LEU A 217 13.28 -32.98 -60.33
N GLY A 218 12.71 -32.01 -61.05
CA GLY A 218 12.23 -32.21 -62.41
C GLY A 218 13.32 -32.62 -63.40
N TYR A 219 14.56 -32.21 -63.17
CA TYR A 219 15.73 -32.62 -63.93
C TYR A 219 16.44 -33.88 -63.40
N GLY A 220 15.93 -34.49 -62.34
CA GLY A 220 16.56 -35.66 -61.70
C GLY A 220 17.89 -35.38 -60.97
N LEU A 221 18.17 -34.09 -60.65
CA LEU A 221 19.42 -33.67 -59.99
C LEU A 221 19.38 -33.87 -58.46
N ILE A 222 18.18 -33.98 -57.90
CA ILE A 222 17.96 -34.29 -56.44
C ILE A 222 16.96 -35.44 -56.33
N THR A 223 16.99 -36.12 -55.19
CA THR A 223 16.05 -37.19 -54.87
C THR A 223 14.70 -36.64 -54.39
N PRO A 224 13.58 -37.41 -54.54
CA PRO A 224 12.32 -37.06 -53.90
C PRO A 224 12.43 -36.87 -52.36
N TYR A 225 13.34 -37.61 -51.74
CA TYR A 225 13.63 -37.52 -50.31
C TYR A 225 14.28 -36.16 -49.96
N ASP A 226 15.23 -35.68 -50.75
CA ASP A 226 15.85 -34.36 -50.57
C ASP A 226 14.83 -33.22 -50.73
N HIS A 227 13.89 -33.34 -51.67
CA HIS A 227 12.80 -32.41 -51.83
C HIS A 227 11.89 -32.39 -50.59
N LYS A 228 11.55 -33.55 -50.02
CA LYS A 228 10.75 -33.66 -48.80
C LYS A 228 11.42 -33.02 -47.56
N LYS A 229 12.76 -32.98 -47.49
CA LYS A 229 13.49 -32.27 -46.44
C LYS A 229 13.23 -30.75 -46.50
N ILE A 230 13.12 -30.15 -47.67
CA ILE A 230 12.81 -28.74 -47.85
C ILE A 230 11.36 -28.46 -47.39
N GLU A 231 10.41 -29.35 -47.74
CA GLU A 231 9.02 -29.21 -47.23
C GLU A 231 8.97 -29.29 -45.72
N LEU A 232 9.76 -30.20 -45.09
CA LEU A 232 9.85 -30.28 -43.62
C LEU A 232 10.45 -29.00 -43.01
N ALA A 233 11.48 -28.41 -43.64
CA ALA A 233 12.06 -27.17 -43.18
C ALA A 233 11.05 -26.02 -43.22
N GLN A 234 10.20 -25.97 -44.27
CA GLN A 234 9.08 -24.99 -44.34
C GLN A 234 8.08 -25.20 -43.22
N ALA A 235 7.64 -26.44 -42.96
CA ALA A 235 6.71 -26.76 -41.88
C ALA A 235 7.29 -26.38 -40.51
N ASN A 236 8.58 -26.59 -40.27
CA ASN A 236 9.26 -26.15 -39.04
C ASN A 236 9.27 -24.63 -38.90
N LEU A 237 9.53 -23.88 -39.97
CA LEU A 237 9.52 -22.44 -39.98
C LEU A 237 8.11 -21.87 -39.75
N ASP A 238 7.09 -22.47 -40.40
CA ASP A 238 5.68 -22.09 -40.15
C ASP A 238 5.28 -22.33 -38.70
N SER A 239 5.74 -23.41 -38.07
CA SER A 239 5.55 -23.68 -36.63
C SER A 239 6.18 -22.57 -35.75
N LYS A 240 7.42 -22.16 -36.08
CA LYS A 240 8.10 -21.04 -35.37
C LYS A 240 7.34 -19.72 -35.54
N LEU A 241 6.73 -19.45 -36.69
CA LEU A 241 5.90 -18.26 -36.90
C LEU A 241 4.63 -18.29 -36.05
N VAL A 242 3.98 -19.45 -35.90
CA VAL A 242 2.82 -19.61 -35.01
C VAL A 242 3.22 -19.39 -33.56
N GLU A 243 4.37 -19.94 -33.12
CA GLU A 243 4.91 -19.70 -31.76
C GLU A 243 5.21 -18.23 -31.52
N TYR A 244 5.74 -17.53 -32.53
CA TYR A 244 5.95 -16.08 -32.49
C TYR A 244 4.65 -15.32 -32.22
N GLU A 245 3.57 -15.59 -32.99
CA GLU A 245 2.29 -14.88 -32.79
C GLU A 245 1.72 -15.17 -31.39
N GLY A 246 1.84 -16.40 -30.89
CA GLY A 246 1.45 -16.73 -29.51
C GLY A 246 2.23 -15.95 -28.46
N LYS A 247 3.55 -15.83 -28.60
CA LYS A 247 4.41 -15.05 -27.70
C LYS A 247 4.05 -13.55 -27.77
N LYS A 248 3.80 -13.02 -28.95
CA LYS A 248 3.37 -11.63 -29.13
C LYS A 248 2.07 -11.35 -28.37
N GLU A 249 1.05 -12.19 -28.54
CA GLU A 249 -0.24 -12.05 -27.86
C GLU A 249 -0.11 -12.06 -26.33
N LEU A 250 0.73 -12.94 -25.80
CA LEU A 250 1.02 -12.98 -24.35
C LEU A 250 1.68 -11.69 -23.86
N LEU A 251 2.64 -11.15 -24.62
CA LEU A 251 3.31 -9.88 -24.27
C LEU A 251 2.38 -8.69 -24.33
N LEU A 252 1.50 -8.60 -25.33
CA LEU A 252 0.47 -7.55 -25.40
C LEU A 252 -0.43 -7.59 -24.18
N THR A 253 -0.83 -8.79 -23.76
CA THR A 253 -1.63 -9.00 -22.55
C THR A 253 -0.85 -8.61 -21.28
N GLN A 254 0.42 -8.98 -21.18
CA GLN A 254 1.26 -8.62 -20.03
C GLN A 254 1.40 -7.10 -19.90
N ILE A 255 1.70 -6.39 -21.00
CA ILE A 255 1.84 -4.92 -20.96
C ILE A 255 0.51 -4.25 -20.64
N TYR A 256 -0.60 -4.74 -21.17
CA TYR A 256 -1.94 -4.27 -20.81
C TYR A 256 -2.19 -4.37 -19.31
N LEU A 257 -1.85 -5.54 -18.71
CA LEU A 257 -2.01 -5.74 -17.25
C LEU A 257 -1.11 -4.83 -16.42
N LEU A 258 0.12 -4.57 -16.89
CA LEU A 258 1.07 -3.70 -16.20
C LEU A 258 0.69 -2.21 -16.31
N THR A 259 0.15 -1.79 -17.45
CA THR A 259 -0.01 -0.36 -17.77
C THR A 259 -1.46 0.10 -17.82
N GLY A 260 -2.41 -0.80 -18.06
CA GLY A 260 -3.81 -0.45 -18.35
C GLY A 260 -4.03 0.19 -19.73
N ILE A 261 -2.98 0.31 -20.57
CA ILE A 261 -3.09 0.86 -21.93
C ILE A 261 -3.72 -0.19 -22.84
N GLU A 262 -4.64 0.23 -23.71
CA GLU A 262 -5.38 -0.65 -24.64
C GLU A 262 -4.43 -1.46 -25.52
N ARG A 263 -4.75 -2.75 -25.71
CA ARG A 263 -3.92 -3.71 -26.46
C ARG A 263 -3.69 -3.28 -27.91
N GLU A 264 -4.67 -2.63 -28.52
CA GLU A 264 -4.62 -2.11 -29.90
C GLU A 264 -3.53 -1.05 -30.03
N ARG A 265 -3.34 -0.18 -29.05
CA ARG A 265 -2.25 0.80 -29.02
C ARG A 265 -0.89 0.14 -28.77
N ILE A 266 -0.83 -0.83 -27.85
CA ILE A 266 0.39 -1.59 -27.54
C ILE A 266 0.85 -2.37 -28.80
N ALA A 267 -0.08 -2.91 -29.59
CA ALA A 267 0.22 -3.66 -30.80
C ALA A 267 0.92 -2.82 -31.91
N LEU A 268 0.81 -1.49 -31.81
CA LEU A 268 1.48 -0.55 -32.73
C LEU A 268 2.95 -0.26 -32.35
N ILE A 269 3.43 -0.80 -31.23
CA ILE A 269 4.81 -0.59 -30.78
C ILE A 269 5.77 -1.37 -31.70
N GLU A 270 6.65 -0.66 -32.36
CA GLU A 270 7.74 -1.22 -33.19
C GLU A 270 9.10 -0.71 -32.71
N PRO A 271 9.57 -1.14 -31.57
CA PRO A 271 10.81 -0.65 -31.00
C PRO A 271 12.02 -1.30 -31.67
N LYS A 272 13.10 -0.56 -31.78
CA LYS A 272 14.39 -1.11 -32.22
C LYS A 272 15.16 -1.60 -31.01
N LEU A 273 15.67 -2.82 -31.09
CA LEU A 273 16.52 -3.39 -30.05
C LEU A 273 17.96 -2.91 -30.28
N GLN A 274 18.47 -2.07 -29.38
CA GLN A 274 19.82 -1.52 -29.42
C GLN A 274 20.53 -1.69 -28.09
N THR A 275 21.85 -1.84 -28.10
CA THR A 275 22.65 -1.95 -26.88
C THR A 275 22.63 -0.68 -26.05
N ILE A 276 22.67 -0.82 -24.73
CA ILE A 276 22.83 0.31 -23.80
C ILE A 276 24.28 0.37 -23.34
N SER A 277 24.93 1.51 -23.60
CA SER A 277 26.25 1.78 -23.03
C SER A 277 26.09 2.44 -21.66
N TYR A 278 26.64 1.81 -20.63
CA TYR A 278 26.59 2.33 -19.27
C TYR A 278 27.94 2.21 -18.59
N GLU A 279 28.41 3.31 -18.02
CA GLU A 279 29.61 3.36 -17.22
C GLU A 279 29.26 3.62 -15.75
N VAL A 280 29.79 2.81 -14.86
CA VAL A 280 29.55 2.94 -13.42
C VAL A 280 30.43 4.04 -12.86
N LEU A 281 29.84 5.18 -12.54
CA LEU A 281 30.54 6.33 -11.98
C LEU A 281 30.70 6.24 -10.45
N ASP A 282 29.76 5.62 -9.75
CA ASP A 282 29.76 5.45 -8.29
C ASP A 282 29.39 4.01 -7.91
N GLN A 283 30.25 3.39 -7.10
CA GLN A 283 30.06 2.03 -6.56
C GLN A 283 29.62 2.05 -5.10
N ASN A 284 29.35 3.22 -4.53
CA ASN A 284 28.98 3.35 -3.13
C ASN A 284 27.53 2.93 -2.89
N ILE A 285 27.36 1.79 -2.22
CA ILE A 285 26.03 1.27 -1.86
C ILE A 285 25.36 2.00 -0.69
N GLU A 286 26.11 2.80 0.09
CA GLU A 286 25.54 3.52 1.25
C GLU A 286 24.43 4.51 0.82
N ASN A 287 24.46 4.94 -0.43
CA ASN A 287 23.43 5.79 -1.00
C ASN A 287 22.11 5.06 -1.36
N ARG A 288 22.11 3.73 -1.32
CA ARG A 288 20.95 2.91 -1.67
C ARG A 288 19.72 3.23 -0.81
N VAL A 289 18.56 3.40 -1.46
CA VAL A 289 17.30 3.72 -0.77
C VAL A 289 16.91 2.68 0.27
N GLU A 290 17.25 1.40 0.04
CA GLU A 290 16.98 0.32 0.98
C GLU A 290 17.76 0.49 2.30
N LEU A 291 19.04 0.91 2.23
CA LEU A 291 19.87 1.16 3.41
C LEU A 291 19.41 2.43 4.13
N LYS A 292 19.10 3.49 3.39
CA LYS A 292 18.52 4.72 3.95
C LYS A 292 17.17 4.46 4.64
N ALA A 293 16.31 3.64 4.03
CA ALA A 293 15.04 3.25 4.65
C ALA A 293 15.24 2.52 5.98
N LEU A 294 16.21 1.59 6.03
CA LEU A 294 16.57 0.90 7.28
C LEU A 294 17.16 1.86 8.32
N ASP A 295 17.97 2.86 7.91
CA ASP A 295 18.46 3.88 8.83
C ASP A 295 17.35 4.71 9.47
N HIS A 296 16.38 5.13 8.67
CA HIS A 296 15.20 5.82 9.20
C HIS A 296 14.33 4.90 10.08
N GLY A 297 14.23 3.61 9.75
CA GLY A 297 13.60 2.60 10.62
C GLY A 297 14.30 2.45 11.97
N ILE A 298 15.63 2.42 11.98
CA ILE A 298 16.45 2.37 13.21
C ILE A 298 16.23 3.64 14.06
N LYS A 299 16.28 4.84 13.43
CA LYS A 299 15.99 6.11 14.12
C LYS A 299 14.56 6.15 14.70
N ALA A 300 13.57 5.66 13.94
CA ALA A 300 12.20 5.54 14.43
C ALA A 300 12.13 4.69 15.70
N THR A 301 12.86 3.57 15.72
CA THR A 301 12.92 2.69 16.90
C THR A 301 13.69 3.31 18.06
N GLU A 302 14.74 4.11 17.80
CA GLU A 302 15.44 4.88 18.83
C GLU A 302 14.51 5.90 19.51
N PHE A 303 13.67 6.60 18.74
CA PHE A 303 12.66 7.48 19.32
C PHE A 303 11.58 6.70 20.07
N LYS A 304 11.20 5.49 19.59
CA LYS A 304 10.30 4.60 20.32
C LYS A 304 10.88 4.17 21.65
N ILE A 305 12.17 3.81 21.73
CA ILE A 305 12.86 3.50 23.00
C ILE A 305 12.74 4.70 23.95
N LYS A 306 13.09 5.92 23.49
CA LYS A 306 12.95 7.13 24.30
C LYS A 306 11.53 7.40 24.76
N ALA A 307 10.52 7.03 23.95
CA ALA A 307 9.11 7.14 24.31
C ALA A 307 8.73 6.12 25.40
N GLU A 308 9.19 4.87 25.25
CA GLU A 308 8.90 3.82 26.24
C GLU A 308 9.66 4.05 27.57
N GLU A 309 10.86 4.59 27.56
CA GLU A 309 11.59 5.00 28.77
C GLU A 309 10.85 6.04 29.63
N ARG A 310 9.80 6.69 29.09
CA ARG A 310 8.95 7.66 29.81
C ARG A 310 7.78 7.02 30.56
N TRP A 311 7.70 5.71 30.65
CA TRP A 311 6.57 5.00 31.28
C TRP A 311 6.33 5.42 32.74
N TRP A 312 7.37 5.70 33.52
CA TRP A 312 7.33 6.07 34.90
C TRP A 312 7.05 7.55 35.20
N ILE A 313 7.04 8.40 34.15
CA ILE A 313 6.78 9.84 34.34
C ILE A 313 5.28 10.08 34.47
N PRO A 314 4.84 10.84 35.51
CA PRO A 314 3.42 11.10 35.71
C PRO A 314 2.78 11.84 34.53
N LYS A 315 1.53 11.50 34.25
CA LYS A 315 0.67 12.16 33.25
C LYS A 315 -0.25 13.13 33.98
N VAL A 316 -0.49 14.30 33.41
CA VAL A 316 -1.38 15.33 33.98
C VAL A 316 -2.59 15.48 33.05
N GLN A 317 -3.78 15.44 33.63
CA GLN A 317 -5.05 15.55 32.92
C GLN A 317 -5.97 16.54 33.63
N ALA A 318 -6.63 17.39 32.88
CA ALA A 318 -7.77 18.16 33.36
C ALA A 318 -9.05 17.41 33.02
N GLN A 319 -10.01 17.46 33.93
CA GLN A 319 -11.33 16.88 33.71
C GLN A 319 -12.42 17.77 34.30
N SER A 320 -13.60 17.76 33.69
CA SER A 320 -14.80 18.41 34.18
C SER A 320 -15.99 17.48 33.93
N SER A 321 -16.86 17.34 34.91
CA SER A 321 -18.06 16.54 34.77
C SER A 321 -19.30 17.21 35.31
N LEU A 322 -20.40 17.01 34.64
CA LEU A 322 -21.75 17.39 35.05
C LEU A 322 -22.55 16.11 35.18
N SER A 323 -23.09 15.86 36.37
CA SER A 323 -23.82 14.64 36.67
C SER A 323 -25.21 14.91 37.21
N TYR A 324 -26.14 14.03 36.84
CA TYR A 324 -27.45 13.90 37.46
C TYR A 324 -27.48 12.57 38.18
N PHE A 325 -27.88 12.57 39.45
CA PHE A 325 -28.20 11.36 40.20
C PHE A 325 -29.63 11.43 40.69
N GLY A 326 -30.43 10.44 40.36
CA GLY A 326 -31.80 10.28 40.80
C GLY A 326 -32.04 8.97 41.55
N LEU A 327 -32.80 9.00 42.59
CA LEU A 327 -33.27 7.84 43.34
C LEU A 327 -34.79 7.87 43.36
N PHE A 328 -35.43 6.84 42.80
CA PHE A 328 -36.88 6.74 42.61
C PHE A 328 -37.48 5.64 43.46
N ASN A 329 -38.69 5.84 43.98
CA ASN A 329 -39.40 4.90 44.87
C ASN A 329 -38.45 4.39 45.96
N SER A 330 -37.77 5.35 46.61
CA SER A 330 -36.75 5.03 47.60
C SER A 330 -37.33 4.83 48.97
N ASN A 331 -36.71 3.95 49.77
CA ASN A 331 -36.92 3.83 51.22
C ASN A 331 -35.65 4.31 51.92
N ILE A 332 -35.79 5.26 52.82
CA ILE A 332 -34.72 5.82 53.66
C ILE A 332 -35.12 5.58 55.10
N ALA A 333 -34.47 4.60 55.76
CA ALA A 333 -34.87 4.19 57.09
C ALA A 333 -33.66 4.08 58.05
N THR A 334 -33.85 4.43 59.30
CA THR A 334 -32.83 4.17 60.34
C THR A 334 -33.03 2.78 60.95
N SER A 335 -31.95 2.10 61.30
CA SER A 335 -31.99 0.78 61.92
C SER A 335 -32.51 0.86 63.36
N LYS A 336 -32.18 1.94 64.12
CA LYS A 336 -32.55 2.19 65.48
C LYS A 336 -33.41 3.46 65.58
N GLU A 337 -33.97 3.69 66.74
CA GLU A 337 -34.65 4.96 67.06
C GLU A 337 -33.72 6.16 66.91
N LEU A 338 -34.27 7.29 66.48
CA LEU A 338 -33.49 8.53 66.35
C LEU A 338 -33.06 9.10 67.70
N LEU A 339 -33.92 8.98 68.65
CA LEU A 339 -33.64 9.34 70.04
C LEU A 339 -34.01 8.15 70.95
N PRO A 340 -33.16 7.79 71.90
CA PRO A 340 -33.39 6.69 72.84
C PRO A 340 -34.74 6.79 73.52
N ASN A 341 -35.47 5.67 73.68
CA ASN A 341 -36.75 5.55 74.36
C ASN A 341 -37.90 6.37 73.74
N THR A 342 -37.83 6.83 72.49
CA THR A 342 -38.92 7.57 71.86
C THR A 342 -39.81 6.67 70.97
N GLY A 343 -39.36 5.45 70.67
CA GLY A 343 -40.04 4.54 69.74
C GLY A 343 -40.03 5.01 68.27
N LYS A 344 -39.43 6.18 67.96
CA LYS A 344 -39.45 6.82 66.63
C LYS A 344 -38.20 6.51 65.81
N LYS A 345 -38.36 5.73 64.76
CA LYS A 345 -37.35 5.56 63.68
C LYS A 345 -37.62 6.55 62.56
N LEU A 346 -36.56 6.90 61.85
CA LEU A 346 -36.76 7.55 60.55
C LEU A 346 -37.19 6.47 59.58
N ASP A 347 -38.30 6.68 58.91
CA ASP A 347 -38.81 5.85 57.81
C ASP A 347 -39.48 6.79 56.83
N MET A 348 -38.83 7.05 55.71
CA MET A 348 -39.29 7.96 54.66
C MET A 348 -39.27 7.21 53.34
N ASN A 349 -40.35 7.38 52.58
CA ASN A 349 -40.50 6.77 51.27
C ASN A 349 -40.67 7.86 50.18
N PRO A 350 -39.59 8.67 49.89
CA PRO A 350 -39.71 9.67 48.88
C PRO A 350 -39.87 9.06 47.48
N ALA A 351 -40.86 9.55 46.71
CA ALA A 351 -41.08 9.10 45.37
C ALA A 351 -39.93 9.38 44.41
N ASN A 352 -39.27 10.54 44.64
CA ASN A 352 -38.09 10.97 43.87
C ASN A 352 -37.18 11.81 44.74
N THR A 353 -35.90 11.48 44.76
CA THR A 353 -34.82 12.27 45.34
C THR A 353 -33.74 12.46 44.29
N SER A 354 -33.36 13.68 43.92
CA SER A 354 -32.33 13.90 42.89
C SER A 354 -31.31 14.93 43.33
N ILE A 355 -30.08 14.75 42.84
CA ILE A 355 -28.99 15.70 42.97
C ILE A 355 -28.65 16.19 41.56
N PHE A 356 -28.94 17.47 41.29
CA PHE A 356 -28.62 18.11 40.01
C PHE A 356 -28.65 19.64 40.18
N PRO A 357 -27.64 20.37 39.62
CA PRO A 357 -26.44 19.89 38.97
C PRO A 357 -25.39 19.38 39.99
N LEU A 358 -24.77 18.24 39.73
CA LEU A 358 -23.56 17.85 40.42
C LEU A 358 -22.38 18.13 39.47
N PHE A 359 -21.75 19.30 39.67
CA PHE A 359 -20.63 19.75 38.86
C PHE A 359 -19.31 19.54 39.59
N GLN A 360 -18.34 18.98 38.88
CA GLN A 360 -16.97 18.79 39.36
C GLN A 360 -16.00 19.18 38.27
N ALA A 361 -14.98 19.96 38.59
CA ALA A 361 -13.88 20.29 37.69
C ALA A 361 -12.57 20.28 38.46
N GLY A 362 -11.51 19.82 37.81
CA GLY A 362 -10.20 19.72 38.45
C GLY A 362 -9.08 19.26 37.52
N VAL A 363 -7.88 19.35 38.06
CA VAL A 363 -6.66 18.79 37.42
C VAL A 363 -6.17 17.64 38.29
N GLY A 364 -5.98 16.51 37.66
CA GLY A 364 -5.44 15.31 38.29
C GLY A 364 -4.13 14.87 37.67
N PHE A 365 -3.36 14.07 38.37
CA PHE A 365 -2.22 13.38 37.80
C PHE A 365 -2.37 11.89 38.03
N LYS A 366 -1.85 11.10 37.08
CA LYS A 366 -1.70 9.66 37.19
C LYS A 366 -0.21 9.32 37.16
N TRP A 367 0.25 8.66 38.19
CA TRP A 367 1.63 8.25 38.31
C TRP A 367 1.70 6.75 38.60
N ASP A 368 2.17 5.98 37.65
CA ASP A 368 2.38 4.56 37.78
C ASP A 368 3.80 4.32 38.38
N ILE A 369 3.93 4.30 39.71
CA ILE A 369 5.20 4.15 40.42
C ILE A 369 5.78 2.73 40.19
N PHE A 370 4.92 1.74 40.12
CA PHE A 370 5.25 0.35 39.84
C PHE A 370 4.12 -0.24 38.98
N ASP A 371 4.46 -0.69 37.78
CA ASP A 371 3.54 -1.24 36.78
C ASP A 371 3.71 -2.75 36.57
N GLY A 372 4.30 -3.49 37.51
CA GLY A 372 4.60 -4.91 37.36
C GLY A 372 5.72 -5.22 36.37
N ASN A 373 6.63 -4.28 36.13
CA ASN A 373 7.72 -4.32 35.14
C ASN A 373 7.29 -4.24 33.68
N GLU A 374 6.02 -3.94 33.36
CA GLU A 374 5.51 -3.78 31.99
C GLU A 374 6.34 -2.75 31.20
N GLY A 375 6.58 -1.57 31.77
CA GLY A 375 7.37 -0.51 31.14
C GLY A 375 8.79 -0.93 30.82
N LYS A 376 9.45 -1.64 31.74
CA LYS A 376 10.81 -2.20 31.53
C LYS A 376 10.84 -3.19 30.37
N HIS A 377 9.84 -4.08 30.31
CA HIS A 377 9.73 -5.04 29.21
C HIS A 377 9.44 -4.37 27.86
N GLN A 378 8.64 -3.30 27.82
CA GLN A 378 8.42 -2.53 26.59
C GLN A 378 9.69 -1.83 26.09
N VAL A 379 10.49 -1.27 27.00
CA VAL A 379 11.82 -0.71 26.65
C VAL A 379 12.73 -1.79 26.07
N GLU A 380 12.79 -2.97 26.70
CA GLU A 380 13.65 -4.05 26.24
C GLU A 380 13.20 -4.60 24.89
N LYS A 381 11.89 -4.78 24.67
CA LYS A 381 11.34 -5.13 23.34
C LYS A 381 11.75 -4.13 22.27
N ALA A 382 11.67 -2.83 22.56
CA ALA A 382 12.06 -1.80 21.61
C ALA A 382 13.57 -1.82 21.31
N LYS A 383 14.43 -2.15 22.28
CA LYS A 383 15.88 -2.34 22.07
C LYS A 383 16.17 -3.55 21.19
N ILE A 384 15.51 -4.67 21.42
CA ILE A 384 15.62 -5.87 20.60
C ILE A 384 15.13 -5.58 19.16
N GLU A 385 14.06 -4.82 19.00
CA GLU A 385 13.57 -4.39 17.68
C GLU A 385 14.62 -3.56 16.92
N LYS A 386 15.34 -2.67 17.63
CA LYS A 386 16.47 -1.92 17.05
C LYS A 386 17.59 -2.86 16.59
N GLU A 387 18.01 -3.80 17.42
CA GLU A 387 19.04 -4.78 17.06
C GLU A 387 18.67 -5.64 15.85
N ILE A 388 17.39 -6.02 15.74
CA ILE A 388 16.86 -6.73 14.56
C ILE A 388 17.02 -5.86 13.30
N LEU A 389 16.71 -4.57 13.36
CA LEU A 389 16.84 -3.66 12.22
C LEU A 389 18.32 -3.42 11.86
N GLU A 390 19.21 -3.28 12.84
CA GLU A 390 20.66 -3.16 12.61
C GLU A 390 21.24 -4.43 11.94
N ASN A 391 20.80 -5.61 12.38
CA ASN A 391 21.17 -6.88 11.72
C ASN A 391 20.65 -6.94 10.29
N LYS A 392 19.37 -6.56 10.07
CA LYS A 392 18.79 -6.48 8.71
C LYS A 392 19.58 -5.50 7.82
N LYS A 393 20.03 -4.36 8.34
CA LYS A 393 20.85 -3.40 7.58
C LYS A 393 22.19 -4.03 7.18
N ARG A 394 22.88 -4.70 8.11
CA ARG A 394 24.14 -5.38 7.80
C ARG A 394 23.99 -6.45 6.72
N ASP A 395 22.93 -7.26 6.79
CA ASP A 395 22.65 -8.29 5.80
C ASP A 395 22.23 -7.69 4.45
N ALA A 396 21.42 -6.63 4.46
CA ALA A 396 21.07 -5.90 3.25
C ALA A 396 22.30 -5.32 2.56
N SER A 397 23.22 -4.69 3.33
CA SER A 397 24.47 -4.16 2.80
C SER A 397 25.31 -5.25 2.11
N LYS A 398 25.49 -6.42 2.73
CA LYS A 398 26.19 -7.55 2.11
C LYS A 398 25.54 -8.02 0.82
N LYS A 399 24.20 -8.15 0.81
CA LYS A 399 23.44 -8.59 -0.37
C LYS A 399 23.48 -7.56 -1.50
N LEU A 400 23.43 -6.27 -1.19
CA LEU A 400 23.53 -5.20 -2.17
C LEU A 400 24.90 -5.13 -2.81
N ASN A 401 25.99 -5.31 -2.02
CA ASN A 401 27.35 -5.41 -2.56
C ASN A 401 27.51 -6.61 -3.50
N LEU A 402 27.02 -7.78 -3.11
CA LEU A 402 27.05 -8.97 -3.96
C LEU A 402 26.24 -8.76 -5.24
N ASN A 403 25.04 -8.13 -5.12
CA ASN A 403 24.20 -7.85 -6.28
C ASN A 403 24.88 -6.87 -7.26
N LEU A 404 25.52 -5.82 -6.75
CA LEU A 404 26.28 -4.90 -7.59
C LEU A 404 27.41 -5.61 -8.34
N ALA A 405 28.22 -6.41 -7.64
CA ALA A 405 29.29 -7.18 -8.26
C ALA A 405 28.78 -8.15 -9.33
N ASN A 406 27.68 -8.86 -9.04
CA ASN A 406 27.02 -9.74 -10.01
C ASN A 406 26.53 -8.99 -11.24
N ASN A 407 25.89 -7.84 -11.08
CA ASN A 407 25.36 -7.06 -12.18
C ASN A 407 26.49 -6.47 -13.05
N GLN A 408 27.61 -6.03 -12.46
CA GLN A 408 28.79 -5.61 -13.19
C GLN A 408 29.38 -6.75 -14.03
N THR A 409 29.51 -7.94 -13.43
CA THR A 409 30.01 -9.13 -14.09
C THR A 409 29.09 -9.53 -15.25
N ASN A 410 27.78 -9.59 -15.01
CA ASN A 410 26.78 -9.95 -16.03
C ASN A 410 26.77 -8.96 -17.20
N TYR A 411 26.89 -7.65 -16.92
CA TYR A 411 26.98 -6.64 -17.97
C TYR A 411 28.25 -6.82 -18.83
N THR A 412 29.40 -7.11 -18.21
CA THR A 412 30.66 -7.36 -18.93
C THR A 412 30.57 -8.62 -19.78
N ILE A 413 30.00 -9.71 -19.25
CA ILE A 413 29.75 -10.95 -19.99
C ILE A 413 28.83 -10.68 -21.18
N ALA A 414 27.71 -9.96 -20.96
CA ALA A 414 26.74 -9.69 -22.01
C ALA A 414 27.35 -8.88 -23.17
N ASN A 415 28.19 -7.88 -22.87
CA ASN A 415 28.93 -7.11 -23.90
C ASN A 415 29.88 -8.00 -24.71
N THR A 416 30.54 -8.96 -24.05
CA THR A 416 31.43 -9.91 -24.73
C THR A 416 30.65 -10.89 -25.60
N GLN A 417 29.47 -11.35 -25.13
CA GLN A 417 28.60 -12.24 -25.89
C GLN A 417 28.08 -11.61 -27.18
N ILE A 418 27.78 -10.32 -27.21
CA ILE A 418 27.38 -9.62 -28.44
C ILE A 418 28.47 -9.75 -29.50
N LYS A 419 29.72 -9.45 -29.17
CA LYS A 419 30.85 -9.53 -30.12
C LYS A 419 30.99 -10.97 -30.67
N LEU A 420 30.82 -11.98 -29.84
CA LEU A 420 30.82 -13.38 -30.26
C LEU A 420 29.68 -13.67 -31.23
N LYS A 421 28.46 -13.25 -30.91
CA LYS A 421 27.27 -13.53 -31.73
C LYS A 421 27.26 -12.74 -33.06
N GLU A 422 27.83 -11.53 -33.07
CA GLU A 422 28.09 -10.81 -34.34
C GLU A 422 29.02 -11.58 -35.24
N LYS A 423 30.12 -12.13 -34.70
CA LYS A 423 31.05 -12.93 -35.46
C LYS A 423 30.44 -14.26 -35.93
N SER A 424 29.64 -14.92 -35.08
CA SER A 424 28.89 -16.14 -35.44
C SER A 424 27.95 -15.89 -36.61
N ARG A 425 27.15 -14.79 -36.56
CA ARG A 425 26.27 -14.41 -37.65
C ARG A 425 27.02 -14.13 -38.94
N GLU A 426 28.16 -13.43 -38.89
CA GLU A 426 28.99 -13.18 -40.07
C GLU A 426 29.45 -14.48 -40.73
N ILE A 427 29.98 -15.43 -39.92
CA ILE A 427 30.44 -16.74 -40.41
C ILE A 427 29.29 -17.56 -41.00
N ALA A 428 28.15 -17.63 -40.32
CA ALA A 428 26.96 -18.34 -40.79
C ALA A 428 26.43 -17.77 -42.11
N LYS A 429 26.44 -16.43 -42.26
CA LYS A 429 26.05 -15.77 -43.50
C LYS A 429 26.96 -16.12 -44.66
N GLN A 430 28.29 -16.08 -44.47
CA GLN A 430 29.25 -16.44 -45.48
C GLN A 430 29.13 -17.96 -45.84
N GLY A 431 28.89 -18.80 -44.83
CA GLY A 431 28.67 -20.24 -45.03
C GLY A 431 27.44 -20.51 -45.90
N LEU A 432 26.33 -19.87 -45.60
CA LEU A 432 25.10 -19.97 -46.43
C LEU A 432 25.34 -19.51 -47.86
N GLU A 433 25.93 -18.34 -48.07
CA GLU A 433 26.24 -17.81 -49.43
C GLU A 433 27.10 -18.79 -50.26
N GLN A 434 28.05 -19.49 -49.62
CA GLN A 434 28.85 -20.51 -50.27
C GLN A 434 28.02 -21.77 -50.60
N VAL A 435 27.29 -22.29 -49.63
CA VAL A 435 26.49 -23.50 -49.79
C VAL A 435 25.37 -23.30 -50.84
N GLU A 436 24.75 -22.12 -50.92
CA GLU A 436 23.76 -21.77 -51.94
C GLU A 436 24.34 -21.83 -53.37
N LYS A 437 25.58 -21.34 -53.56
CA LYS A 437 26.28 -21.42 -54.85
C LYS A 437 26.56 -22.89 -55.18
N GLU A 438 27.12 -23.67 -54.25
CA GLU A 438 27.46 -25.06 -54.44
C GLU A 438 26.21 -25.93 -54.72
N PHE A 439 25.07 -25.66 -54.04
CA PHE A 439 23.79 -26.33 -54.28
C PHE A 439 23.26 -26.01 -55.70
N ARG A 440 23.33 -24.76 -56.14
CA ARG A 440 22.95 -24.40 -57.52
C ARG A 440 23.76 -25.10 -58.59
N TYR A 441 25.04 -25.41 -58.31
CA TYR A 441 25.90 -26.19 -59.25
C TYR A 441 25.79 -27.70 -59.05
N GLY A 442 24.91 -28.18 -58.14
CA GLY A 442 24.69 -29.61 -57.89
C GLY A 442 25.82 -30.29 -57.07
N THR A 443 26.73 -29.53 -56.50
CA THR A 443 27.88 -30.06 -55.72
C THR A 443 27.56 -30.25 -54.21
N LYS A 444 26.45 -29.71 -53.74
CA LYS A 444 25.95 -29.89 -52.38
C LYS A 444 24.52 -30.41 -52.38
N THR A 445 24.16 -31.09 -51.28
CA THR A 445 22.82 -31.67 -51.08
C THR A 445 21.85 -30.65 -50.50
N SER A 446 20.55 -30.90 -50.63
CA SER A 446 19.48 -30.11 -49.96
C SER A 446 19.64 -30.07 -48.44
N SER A 447 20.18 -31.17 -47.86
CA SER A 447 20.46 -31.21 -46.40
C SER A 447 21.49 -30.16 -46.00
N ALA A 448 22.63 -30.08 -46.74
CA ALA A 448 23.65 -29.08 -46.46
C ALA A 448 23.13 -27.64 -46.58
N LEU A 449 22.22 -27.40 -47.54
CA LEU A 449 21.56 -26.08 -47.69
C LEU A 449 20.66 -25.77 -46.51
N ILE A 450 19.82 -26.71 -46.06
CA ILE A 450 18.92 -26.53 -44.92
C ILE A 450 19.75 -26.32 -43.64
N ASP A 451 20.85 -27.07 -43.46
CA ASP A 451 21.72 -26.91 -42.28
C ASP A 451 22.34 -25.51 -42.26
N ALA A 452 22.82 -24.98 -43.40
CA ALA A 452 23.38 -23.63 -43.50
C ALA A 452 22.33 -22.53 -43.29
N GLU A 453 21.07 -22.72 -43.76
CA GLU A 453 19.95 -21.83 -43.47
C GLU A 453 19.61 -21.78 -41.97
N ASN A 454 19.55 -22.97 -41.32
CA ASN A 454 19.31 -23.06 -39.89
C ASN A 454 20.44 -22.40 -39.07
N ASP A 455 21.69 -22.56 -39.50
CA ASP A 455 22.84 -21.96 -38.86
C ASP A 455 22.76 -20.42 -38.90
N LEU A 456 22.39 -19.82 -40.05
CA LEU A 456 22.21 -18.39 -40.16
C LEU A 456 21.00 -17.91 -39.35
N GLU A 457 19.84 -18.56 -39.46
CA GLU A 457 18.65 -18.24 -38.70
C GLU A 457 18.94 -18.23 -37.18
N ASN A 458 19.58 -19.32 -36.69
CA ASN A 458 19.93 -19.41 -35.28
C ASN A 458 20.93 -18.32 -34.84
N ALA A 459 21.97 -18.05 -35.66
CA ALA A 459 22.95 -17.01 -35.34
C ALA A 459 22.32 -15.60 -35.28
N GLU A 460 21.36 -15.30 -36.18
CA GLU A 460 20.60 -14.03 -36.15
C GLU A 460 19.70 -13.93 -34.92
N LEU A 461 18.93 -14.98 -34.58
CA LEU A 461 18.08 -15.02 -33.38
C LEU A 461 18.90 -14.92 -32.08
N GLU A 462 20.04 -15.60 -32.04
CA GLU A 462 20.96 -15.56 -30.90
C GLU A 462 21.58 -14.16 -30.71
N LEU A 463 21.88 -13.45 -31.81
CA LEU A 463 22.37 -12.08 -31.72
C LEU A 463 21.30 -11.15 -31.13
N GLN A 464 20.05 -11.23 -31.59
CA GLN A 464 18.96 -10.43 -31.02
C GLN A 464 18.76 -10.72 -29.54
N THR A 465 18.83 -12.02 -29.16
CA THR A 465 18.76 -12.44 -27.76
C THR A 465 19.94 -11.91 -26.95
N ALA A 466 21.13 -11.87 -27.51
CA ALA A 466 22.31 -11.32 -26.83
C ALA A 466 22.18 -9.81 -26.59
N ILE A 467 21.64 -9.03 -27.56
CA ILE A 467 21.35 -7.61 -27.41
C ILE A 467 20.30 -7.38 -26.31
N PHE A 468 19.22 -8.16 -26.32
CA PHE A 468 18.19 -8.09 -25.26
C PHE A 468 18.80 -8.37 -23.87
N ASN A 469 19.61 -9.42 -23.74
CA ASN A 469 20.25 -9.76 -22.45
C ASN A 469 21.23 -8.68 -21.99
N GLN A 470 21.94 -8.01 -22.92
CA GLN A 470 22.82 -6.91 -22.60
C GLN A 470 22.05 -5.69 -22.08
N ARG A 471 20.93 -5.31 -22.74
CA ARG A 471 20.06 -4.23 -22.26
C ARG A 471 19.55 -4.53 -20.86
N ARG A 472 19.07 -5.77 -20.65
CA ARG A 472 18.58 -6.20 -19.33
C ARG A 472 19.68 -6.10 -18.26
N SER A 473 20.93 -6.55 -18.58
CA SER A 473 22.05 -6.45 -17.66
C SER A 473 22.45 -4.98 -17.38
N ALA A 474 22.36 -4.11 -18.38
CA ALA A 474 22.60 -2.68 -18.23
C ALA A 474 21.55 -2.03 -17.30
N ILE A 475 20.27 -2.33 -17.47
CA ILE A 475 19.17 -1.81 -16.64
C ILE A 475 19.32 -2.28 -15.18
N GLU A 476 19.61 -3.56 -14.95
CA GLU A 476 19.86 -4.06 -13.59
C GLU A 476 21.10 -3.43 -12.94
N LEU A 477 22.14 -3.15 -13.73
CA LEU A 477 23.32 -2.44 -13.24
C LEU A 477 22.99 -0.99 -12.90
N MET A 478 22.24 -0.27 -13.75
CA MET A 478 21.76 1.10 -13.45
C MET A 478 20.91 1.14 -12.19
N LYS A 479 20.01 0.16 -12.01
CA LYS A 479 19.20 0.01 -10.80
C LYS A 479 20.09 -0.24 -9.57
N SER A 480 21.10 -1.09 -9.68
CA SER A 480 21.99 -1.41 -8.54
C SER A 480 22.89 -0.24 -8.13
N THR A 481 23.12 0.74 -9.01
CA THR A 481 23.85 2.00 -8.73
C THR A 481 22.91 3.19 -8.45
N GLN A 482 21.59 2.99 -8.38
CA GLN A 482 20.56 4.04 -8.26
C GLN A 482 20.66 5.15 -9.33
N ASN A 483 21.02 4.78 -10.52
CA ASN A 483 21.12 5.68 -11.66
C ASN A 483 20.18 5.25 -12.80
N LEU A 484 18.99 4.79 -12.43
CA LEU A 484 17.96 4.37 -13.39
C LEU A 484 17.29 5.63 -13.98
N GLN A 485 17.79 6.08 -15.12
CA GLN A 485 17.27 7.24 -15.87
C GLN A 485 16.45 6.76 -17.04
N ILE A 486 15.17 7.11 -17.07
CA ILE A 486 14.21 6.66 -18.11
C ILE A 486 14.68 7.10 -19.51
N GLU A 487 15.33 8.27 -19.62
CA GLU A 487 15.83 8.82 -20.90
C GLU A 487 16.98 7.98 -21.49
N LYS A 488 17.58 7.10 -20.71
CA LYS A 488 18.67 6.20 -21.15
C LYS A 488 18.19 4.79 -21.49
N LEU A 489 16.93 4.50 -21.22
CA LEU A 489 16.31 3.20 -21.49
C LEU A 489 15.71 3.17 -22.91
#